data_e64a35e5dc44b91cdbbd72b10ceb62bb
#
_entry.id   e64a35e5dc44b91cdbbd72b10ceb62bb
#
_cell.length_a   1.000
_cell.length_b   1.000
_cell.length_c   1.000
_cell.angle_alpha   90.00
_cell.angle_beta   90.00
_cell.angle_gamma   90.00
#
_symmetry.space_group_name_H-M   'P 1'
#
loop_
_entity.id
_entity.type
_entity.pdbx_description
1 polymer ?
#
loop_
_entity_poly.entity_id
_entity_poly.type
_entity_poly.pdbx_seq_one_letter_code
_entity_poly.pdbx_strand_id
1 'polypeptide(L)'
;MNKLRICHLFAGVGAPEMALDKLNVDYDNVGYSEIDKFAIKSYIAIHGEQPYLGGIEEVEQLPECDLLVYGSPCQDFSVAGDKKGLIDENGNKTRSGLLLDVERLLDKAKADGQLPSMLLMENVKNLVGTKFKPDFDRWLDKLEELGYKNYWKVLNAKDFGIPQNRERVFVVSVRKDIAEIKGDFVFPEGFKLEKRLKDLLEDGVAEHYYLNQHTLEKIAKSKFHSERDRIVKGDVCQTLRARDYKDPVCVKEPMGAASRGRYVTDEDGTTTTEQQLELNGSAVSNTITTVAKDALVVEPKVEQIANYLEGEGNYWKNPNNGRIYSGEGLAPTLNCMEGGNRQPKVVEGDENFEEPFRVRKLTERECWRLMGFSDEAVDKVKEAGISRSQMYKQAGNSIVVDVLYYIFRNLLTRYN
;
A
#
# COMPACT_ATOMS: atom_id res chain seq x y z
N MET A 1 -25.23 19.74 -14.89
CA MET A 1 -24.40 19.89 -13.68
C MET A 1 -23.10 20.52 -14.10
N ASN A 2 -22.51 21.40 -13.31
CA ASN A 2 -21.15 21.87 -13.60
C ASN A 2 -20.18 20.72 -13.41
N LYS A 3 -19.13 20.66 -14.23
CA LYS A 3 -18.06 19.70 -14.06
C LYS A 3 -17.35 19.91 -12.73
N LEU A 4 -16.94 18.83 -12.07
CA LEU A 4 -16.13 18.90 -10.86
C LEU A 4 -14.73 19.47 -11.21
N ARG A 5 -14.32 20.56 -10.60
CA ARG A 5 -12.98 21.12 -10.76
C ARG A 5 -12.05 20.53 -9.71
N ILE A 6 -11.04 19.78 -10.14
CA ILE A 6 -10.05 19.16 -9.24
C ILE A 6 -8.71 19.85 -9.35
N CYS A 7 -8.05 20.10 -8.20
CA CYS A 7 -6.64 20.46 -8.12
C CYS A 7 -5.89 19.41 -7.31
N HIS A 8 -4.71 18.97 -7.79
CA HIS A 8 -3.96 17.90 -7.17
C HIS A 8 -2.53 18.34 -6.84
N LEU A 9 -2.19 18.43 -5.56
CA LEU A 9 -0.86 18.75 -5.07
C LEU A 9 -0.11 17.46 -4.69
N PHE A 10 1.18 17.40 -5.00
CA PHE A 10 2.00 16.18 -4.92
C PHE A 10 1.43 15.05 -5.77
N ALA A 11 1.12 15.38 -7.01
CA ALA A 11 0.26 14.58 -7.88
C ALA A 11 0.78 13.17 -8.19
N GLY A 12 2.09 12.95 -8.14
CA GLY A 12 2.65 11.65 -8.50
C GLY A 12 2.26 11.27 -9.93
N VAL A 13 1.58 10.15 -10.05
CA VAL A 13 1.10 9.62 -11.36
C VAL A 13 -0.42 9.76 -11.54
N GLY A 14 -1.10 10.54 -10.71
CA GLY A 14 -2.51 10.87 -10.90
C GLY A 14 -3.50 9.79 -10.45
N ALA A 15 -3.31 9.24 -9.25
CA ALA A 15 -4.25 8.25 -8.71
C ALA A 15 -5.68 8.81 -8.46
N PRO A 16 -5.87 10.06 -8.00
CA PRO A 16 -7.20 10.66 -7.89
C PRO A 16 -7.93 10.75 -9.22
N GLU A 17 -7.25 11.18 -10.27
CA GLU A 17 -7.79 11.26 -11.63
C GLU A 17 -8.23 9.88 -12.11
N MET A 18 -7.40 8.85 -11.93
CA MET A 18 -7.77 7.46 -12.25
C MET A 18 -9.01 6.99 -11.48
N ALA A 19 -9.18 7.42 -10.24
CA ALA A 19 -10.35 7.05 -9.44
C ALA A 19 -11.62 7.76 -9.92
N LEU A 20 -11.52 9.02 -10.36
CA LEU A 20 -12.63 9.76 -10.96
C LEU A 20 -13.02 9.18 -12.33
N ASP A 21 -12.04 8.83 -13.16
CA ASP A 21 -12.26 8.14 -14.44
C ASP A 21 -13.00 6.81 -14.22
N LYS A 22 -12.56 6.02 -13.24
CA LYS A 22 -13.20 4.76 -12.87
C LYS A 22 -14.65 4.93 -12.36
N LEU A 23 -14.97 6.09 -11.77
CA LEU A 23 -16.31 6.47 -11.35
C LEU A 23 -17.16 7.05 -12.48
N ASN A 24 -16.60 7.27 -13.68
CA ASN A 24 -17.21 7.99 -14.79
C ASN A 24 -17.71 9.39 -14.35
N VAL A 25 -16.94 10.08 -13.52
CA VAL A 25 -17.21 11.47 -13.12
C VAL A 25 -16.67 12.40 -14.21
N ASP A 26 -17.51 13.33 -14.68
CA ASP A 26 -17.05 14.41 -15.57
C ASP A 26 -16.38 15.49 -14.73
N TYR A 27 -15.08 15.71 -14.94
CA TYR A 27 -14.27 16.67 -14.19
C TYR A 27 -13.33 17.46 -15.09
N ASP A 28 -12.93 18.65 -14.63
CA ASP A 28 -11.87 19.43 -15.20
C ASP A 28 -10.69 19.46 -14.20
N ASN A 29 -9.52 19.02 -14.64
CA ASN A 29 -8.31 19.20 -13.86
C ASN A 29 -7.83 20.65 -14.07
N VAL A 30 -7.94 21.47 -13.03
CA VAL A 30 -7.60 22.90 -13.07
C VAL A 30 -6.15 23.18 -12.66
N GLY A 31 -5.44 22.15 -12.17
CA GLY A 31 -4.02 22.28 -11.88
C GLY A 31 -3.45 21.09 -11.10
N TYR A 32 -2.19 20.74 -11.40
CA TYR A 32 -1.44 19.79 -10.60
C TYR A 32 -0.03 20.28 -10.29
N SER A 33 0.48 19.92 -9.11
CA SER A 33 1.84 20.22 -8.65
C SER A 33 2.61 18.93 -8.38
N GLU A 34 3.80 18.80 -8.95
CA GLU A 34 4.73 17.68 -8.79
C GLU A 34 6.14 18.14 -9.13
N ILE A 35 7.18 17.58 -8.50
CA ILE A 35 8.60 17.94 -8.76
C ILE A 35 9.40 16.81 -9.41
N ASP A 36 8.93 15.53 -9.27
CA ASP A 36 9.61 14.40 -9.89
C ASP A 36 9.32 14.37 -11.39
N LYS A 37 10.34 14.72 -12.19
CA LYS A 37 10.23 14.75 -13.65
C LYS A 37 9.74 13.45 -14.29
N PHE A 38 10.00 12.31 -13.66
CA PHE A 38 9.53 11.02 -14.15
C PHE A 38 8.06 10.79 -13.79
N ALA A 39 7.62 11.25 -12.62
CA ALA A 39 6.22 11.25 -12.25
C ALA A 39 5.40 12.19 -13.15
N ILE A 40 5.88 13.40 -13.39
CA ILE A 40 5.28 14.36 -14.34
C ILE A 40 5.11 13.71 -15.72
N LYS A 41 6.19 13.08 -16.25
CA LYS A 41 6.14 12.41 -17.55
C LYS A 41 5.11 11.27 -17.59
N SER A 42 5.02 10.47 -16.52
CA SER A 42 4.02 9.41 -16.40
C SER A 42 2.60 9.98 -16.28
N TYR A 43 2.44 11.05 -15.51
CA TYR A 43 1.17 11.77 -15.36
C TYR A 43 0.63 12.24 -16.72
N ILE A 44 1.47 12.93 -17.51
CA ILE A 44 1.11 13.39 -18.84
C ILE A 44 0.79 12.20 -19.79
N ALA A 45 1.55 11.13 -19.72
CA ALA A 45 1.28 9.94 -20.53
C ALA A 45 -0.07 9.31 -20.24
N ILE A 46 -0.51 9.30 -18.98
CA ILE A 46 -1.79 8.71 -18.56
C ILE A 46 -2.96 9.66 -18.84
N HIS A 47 -2.85 10.91 -18.40
CA HIS A 47 -3.95 11.87 -18.30
C HIS A 47 -3.93 12.96 -19.40
N GLY A 48 -2.90 12.95 -20.26
CA GLY A 48 -2.68 14.04 -21.22
C GLY A 48 -2.10 15.29 -20.57
N GLU A 49 -1.90 16.33 -21.37
CA GLU A 49 -1.45 17.63 -20.89
C GLU A 49 -2.53 18.27 -20.01
N GLN A 50 -2.16 18.64 -18.79
CA GLN A 50 -3.00 19.31 -17.81
C GLN A 50 -2.29 20.57 -17.30
N PRO A 51 -2.98 21.56 -16.73
CA PRO A 51 -2.34 22.75 -16.17
C PRO A 51 -1.32 22.39 -15.09
N TYR A 52 -0.03 22.60 -15.38
CA TYR A 52 1.08 22.32 -14.47
C TYR A 52 1.42 23.54 -13.63
N LEU A 53 1.44 23.40 -12.31
CA LEU A 53 1.63 24.49 -11.36
C LEU A 53 3.09 24.62 -10.85
N GLY A 54 3.99 23.72 -11.26
CA GLY A 54 5.35 23.69 -10.70
C GLY A 54 5.46 22.91 -9.39
N GLY A 55 6.56 23.10 -8.67
CA GLY A 55 6.74 22.60 -7.32
C GLY A 55 5.86 23.33 -6.31
N ILE A 56 5.40 22.67 -5.25
CA ILE A 56 4.48 23.25 -4.26
C ILE A 56 5.01 24.56 -3.66
N GLU A 57 6.32 24.69 -3.50
CA GLU A 57 6.97 25.89 -2.96
C GLU A 57 6.90 27.09 -3.92
N GLU A 58 6.75 26.83 -5.22
CA GLU A 58 6.65 27.82 -6.28
C GLU A 58 5.20 28.24 -6.55
N VAL A 59 4.23 27.45 -6.09
CA VAL A 59 2.81 27.75 -6.26
C VAL A 59 2.43 28.96 -5.41
N GLU A 60 2.07 30.05 -6.04
CA GLU A 60 1.70 31.28 -5.35
C GLU A 60 0.24 31.26 -4.87
N GLN A 61 -0.66 30.65 -5.63
CA GLN A 61 -2.09 30.54 -5.32
C GLN A 61 -2.72 29.28 -5.91
N LEU A 62 -3.75 28.77 -5.28
CA LEU A 62 -4.55 27.68 -5.83
C LEU A 62 -5.42 28.20 -6.98
N PRO A 63 -5.56 27.44 -8.07
CA PRO A 63 -6.66 27.68 -9.01
C PRO A 63 -8.01 27.46 -8.31
N GLU A 64 -9.04 28.14 -8.79
CA GLU A 64 -10.39 27.91 -8.27
C GLU A 64 -10.81 26.46 -8.52
N CYS A 65 -11.02 25.69 -7.47
CA CYS A 65 -11.37 24.27 -7.54
C CYS A 65 -12.44 23.88 -6.52
N ASP A 66 -13.16 22.82 -6.80
CA ASP A 66 -14.19 22.25 -5.92
C ASP A 66 -13.59 21.21 -4.99
N LEU A 67 -12.62 20.43 -5.48
CA LEU A 67 -11.91 19.40 -4.74
C LEU A 67 -10.39 19.60 -4.84
N LEU A 68 -9.75 19.78 -3.69
CA LEU A 68 -8.28 19.77 -3.57
C LEU A 68 -7.83 18.44 -2.99
N VAL A 69 -6.98 17.72 -3.72
CA VAL A 69 -6.34 16.47 -3.24
C VAL A 69 -4.87 16.73 -2.98
N TYR A 70 -4.34 16.20 -1.88
CA TYR A 70 -2.93 16.31 -1.54
C TYR A 70 -2.44 15.15 -0.68
N GLY A 71 -1.23 14.67 -0.98
CA GLY A 71 -0.52 13.64 -0.23
C GLY A 71 0.90 14.11 0.05
N SER A 72 1.10 14.90 1.10
CA SER A 72 2.44 15.45 1.40
C SER A 72 3.45 14.33 1.68
N PRO A 73 4.74 14.50 1.32
CA PRO A 73 5.78 13.52 1.59
C PRO A 73 5.83 13.12 3.07
N CYS A 74 5.89 11.81 3.32
CA CYS A 74 5.79 11.22 4.65
C CYS A 74 7.13 10.78 5.24
N GLN A 75 8.27 11.16 4.63
CA GLN A 75 9.57 10.58 4.97
C GLN A 75 9.97 10.85 6.44
N ASP A 76 9.61 12.00 6.98
CA ASP A 76 9.91 12.37 8.36
C ASP A 76 8.85 11.89 9.37
N PHE A 77 7.66 11.50 8.90
CA PHE A 77 6.64 10.81 9.69
C PHE A 77 6.75 9.29 9.61
N SER A 78 7.43 8.77 8.59
CA SER A 78 7.59 7.33 8.41
C SER A 78 8.42 6.73 9.53
N VAL A 79 8.05 5.52 9.97
CA VAL A 79 8.87 4.73 10.91
C VAL A 79 10.26 4.42 10.34
N ALA A 80 10.41 4.51 9.02
CA ALA A 80 11.64 4.31 8.26
C ALA A 80 12.45 5.59 8.02
N GLY A 81 11.85 6.76 8.23
CA GLY A 81 12.49 8.06 8.07
C GLY A 81 13.18 8.57 9.35
N ASP A 82 13.74 9.77 9.25
CA ASP A 82 14.50 10.41 10.35
C ASP A 82 13.62 10.87 11.52
N LYS A 83 12.29 10.78 11.38
CA LYS A 83 11.29 11.12 12.42
C LYS A 83 11.39 12.56 12.94
N LYS A 84 11.68 13.52 12.06
CA LYS A 84 11.89 14.94 12.42
C LYS A 84 10.62 15.76 12.56
N GLY A 85 9.46 15.26 12.09
CA GLY A 85 8.20 16.02 12.08
C GLY A 85 8.15 17.06 10.94
N LEU A 86 7.41 18.16 11.13
CA LEU A 86 7.26 19.22 10.13
C LEU A 86 8.46 20.19 10.11
N ILE A 87 9.09 20.41 11.24
CA ILE A 87 10.23 21.32 11.44
C ILE A 87 11.33 20.54 12.17
N ASP A 88 12.59 20.71 11.75
CA ASP A 88 13.73 20.06 12.38
C ASP A 88 14.17 20.79 13.68
N GLU A 89 15.14 20.21 14.38
CA GLU A 89 15.69 20.76 15.65
C GLU A 89 16.31 22.16 15.48
N ASN A 90 16.64 22.56 14.24
CA ASN A 90 17.23 23.86 13.91
C ASN A 90 16.17 24.86 13.43
N GLY A 91 14.87 24.49 13.44
CA GLY A 91 13.80 25.33 12.96
C GLY A 91 13.62 25.33 11.44
N ASN A 92 14.32 24.46 10.70
CA ASN A 92 14.15 24.37 9.27
C ASN A 92 12.97 23.46 8.91
N LYS A 93 12.30 23.82 7.83
CA LYS A 93 11.24 23.01 7.21
C LYS A 93 11.81 21.67 6.73
N THR A 94 11.20 20.59 7.19
CA THR A 94 11.54 19.23 6.74
C THR A 94 10.82 18.89 5.43
N ARG A 95 11.08 17.71 4.85
CA ARG A 95 10.28 17.23 3.69
C ARG A 95 8.80 17.06 4.05
N SER A 96 8.50 16.61 5.26
CA SER A 96 7.11 16.55 5.76
C SER A 96 6.55 17.95 6.06
N GLY A 97 7.42 18.94 6.23
CA GLY A 97 7.09 20.35 6.39
C GLY A 97 6.46 21.00 5.14
N LEU A 98 6.47 20.31 3.98
CA LEU A 98 5.74 20.75 2.79
C LEU A 98 4.22 20.84 3.01
N LEU A 99 3.69 20.26 4.08
CA LEU A 99 2.32 20.49 4.51
C LEU A 99 2.07 21.96 4.89
N LEU A 100 3.10 22.69 5.34
CA LEU A 100 3.01 24.14 5.61
C LEU A 100 2.81 24.99 4.33
N ASP A 101 3.21 24.45 3.15
CA ASP A 101 2.88 25.12 1.89
C ASP A 101 1.42 24.96 1.52
N VAL A 102 0.84 23.80 1.83
CA VAL A 102 -0.61 23.61 1.68
C VAL A 102 -1.34 24.55 2.61
N GLU A 103 -0.87 24.73 3.86
CA GLU A 103 -1.41 25.72 4.82
C GLU A 103 -1.38 27.13 4.22
N ARG A 104 -0.23 27.59 3.72
CA ARG A 104 -0.04 28.89 3.08
C ARG A 104 -1.01 29.10 1.91
N LEU A 105 -1.17 28.09 1.06
CA LEU A 105 -2.06 28.16 -0.10
C LEU A 105 -3.54 28.24 0.31
N LEU A 106 -3.94 27.49 1.34
CA LEU A 106 -5.31 27.53 1.87
C LEU A 106 -5.60 28.86 2.58
N ASP A 107 -4.64 29.44 3.33
CA ASP A 107 -4.77 30.76 3.93
C ASP A 107 -5.01 31.83 2.87
N LYS A 108 -4.24 31.78 1.78
CA LYS A 108 -4.44 32.70 0.66
C LYS A 108 -5.80 32.49 -0.02
N ALA A 109 -6.18 31.24 -0.30
CA ALA A 109 -7.50 30.93 -0.88
C ALA A 109 -8.66 31.41 0.01
N LYS A 110 -8.49 31.37 1.34
CA LYS A 110 -9.46 31.94 2.29
C LYS A 110 -9.54 33.46 2.17
N ALA A 111 -8.40 34.13 2.11
CA ALA A 111 -8.34 35.60 1.98
C ALA A 111 -8.97 36.06 0.66
N ASP A 112 -8.80 35.30 -0.41
CA ASP A 112 -9.35 35.57 -1.73
C ASP A 112 -10.82 35.13 -1.90
N GLY A 113 -11.41 34.47 -0.86
CA GLY A 113 -12.79 33.94 -0.91
C GLY A 113 -12.97 32.73 -1.84
N GLN A 114 -11.88 32.01 -2.13
CA GLN A 114 -11.81 30.91 -3.11
C GLN A 114 -11.45 29.55 -2.47
N LEU A 115 -11.82 29.35 -1.20
CA LEU A 115 -11.58 28.08 -0.54
C LEU A 115 -12.25 26.93 -1.29
N PRO A 116 -11.52 25.82 -1.59
CA PRO A 116 -12.13 24.62 -2.15
C PRO A 116 -13.31 24.13 -1.31
N SER A 117 -14.33 23.58 -1.94
CA SER A 117 -15.49 23.02 -1.26
C SER A 117 -15.14 21.81 -0.42
N MET A 118 -14.20 21.01 -0.91
CA MET A 118 -13.77 19.74 -0.33
C MET A 118 -12.25 19.59 -0.41
N LEU A 119 -11.68 18.99 0.62
CA LEU A 119 -10.27 18.59 0.65
C LEU A 119 -10.17 17.09 0.88
N LEU A 120 -9.20 16.44 0.25
CA LEU A 120 -8.80 15.07 0.56
C LEU A 120 -7.30 15.01 0.79
N MET A 121 -6.90 14.63 1.99
CA MET A 121 -5.51 14.36 2.37
C MET A 121 -5.28 12.86 2.52
N GLU A 122 -4.16 12.37 2.02
CA GLU A 122 -3.66 11.01 2.30
C GLU A 122 -2.29 11.09 2.95
N ASN A 123 -2.02 10.18 3.91
CA ASN A 123 -0.68 10.02 4.48
C ASN A 123 -0.49 8.63 5.11
N VAL A 124 0.72 8.35 5.57
CA VAL A 124 1.02 7.11 6.30
C VAL A 124 0.27 7.06 7.63
N LYS A 125 -0.16 5.84 8.03
CA LYS A 125 -0.84 5.60 9.32
C LYS A 125 -0.08 6.18 10.52
N ASN A 126 1.26 6.22 10.46
CA ASN A 126 2.07 6.67 11.58
C ASN A 126 1.86 8.16 11.92
N LEU A 127 1.31 8.96 11.01
CA LEU A 127 0.95 10.36 11.27
C LEU A 127 -0.05 10.48 12.43
N VAL A 128 -0.95 9.52 12.59
CA VAL A 128 -1.92 9.46 13.71
C VAL A 128 -1.40 8.64 14.90
N GLY A 129 -0.14 8.20 14.85
CA GLY A 129 0.53 7.54 15.98
C GLY A 129 0.96 8.53 17.06
N THR A 130 1.17 8.04 18.28
CA THR A 130 1.42 8.86 19.49
C THR A 130 2.45 9.97 19.28
N LYS A 131 3.52 9.71 18.51
CA LYS A 131 4.61 10.68 18.32
C LYS A 131 4.19 11.88 17.47
N PHE A 132 3.42 11.67 16.42
CA PHE A 132 3.07 12.69 15.43
C PHE A 132 1.61 13.17 15.56
N LYS A 133 0.88 12.58 16.51
CA LYS A 133 -0.50 12.98 16.79
C LYS A 133 -0.66 14.48 17.06
N PRO A 134 0.25 15.16 17.82
CA PRO A 134 0.16 16.59 18.01
C PRO A 134 0.24 17.40 16.70
N ASP A 135 1.12 17.02 15.76
CA ASP A 135 1.22 17.68 14.45
C ASP A 135 -0.04 17.47 13.63
N PHE A 136 -0.61 16.25 13.71
CA PHE A 136 -1.85 15.91 13.03
C PHE A 136 -3.03 16.70 13.59
N ASP A 137 -3.14 16.80 14.92
CA ASP A 137 -4.23 17.56 15.58
C ASP A 137 -4.12 19.04 15.25
N ARG A 138 -2.91 19.63 15.31
CA ARG A 138 -2.68 21.02 14.88
C ARG A 138 -3.14 21.25 13.43
N TRP A 139 -2.91 20.28 12.55
CA TRP A 139 -3.36 20.38 11.16
C TRP A 139 -4.89 20.37 11.06
N LEU A 140 -5.56 19.49 11.81
CA LEU A 140 -7.04 19.48 11.85
C LEU A 140 -7.61 20.77 12.43
N ASP A 141 -7.02 21.29 13.50
CA ASP A 141 -7.41 22.55 14.12
C ASP A 141 -7.27 23.70 13.10
N LYS A 142 -6.17 23.75 12.36
CA LYS A 142 -5.96 24.75 11.31
C LYS A 142 -7.03 24.67 10.21
N LEU A 143 -7.39 23.47 9.76
CA LEU A 143 -8.46 23.29 8.79
C LEU A 143 -9.82 23.73 9.35
N GLU A 144 -10.05 23.51 10.65
CA GLU A 144 -11.26 23.97 11.32
C GLU A 144 -11.36 25.50 11.42
N GLU A 145 -10.24 26.19 11.71
CA GLU A 145 -10.10 27.65 11.68
C GLU A 145 -10.34 28.22 10.28
N LEU A 146 -9.91 27.50 9.23
CA LEU A 146 -10.17 27.86 7.85
C LEU A 146 -11.66 27.79 7.49
N GLY A 147 -12.44 27.03 8.24
CA GLY A 147 -13.90 26.90 8.04
C GLY A 147 -14.31 25.51 7.53
N TYR A 148 -13.47 24.50 7.71
CA TYR A 148 -13.80 23.13 7.35
C TYR A 148 -14.32 22.32 8.54
N LYS A 149 -15.12 21.30 8.25
CA LYS A 149 -15.46 20.20 9.14
C LYS A 149 -14.67 18.97 8.69
N ASN A 150 -13.91 18.39 9.62
CA ASN A 150 -12.91 17.36 9.31
C ASN A 150 -13.41 15.98 9.73
N TYR A 151 -13.17 14.99 8.87
CA TYR A 151 -13.43 13.58 9.08
C TYR A 151 -12.18 12.79 8.73
N TRP A 152 -11.74 11.88 9.57
CA TRP A 152 -10.57 11.07 9.26
C TRP A 152 -10.73 9.61 9.66
N LYS A 153 -10.10 8.73 8.90
CA LYS A 153 -10.09 7.29 9.15
C LYS A 153 -8.82 6.66 8.59
N VAL A 154 -8.34 5.61 9.26
CA VAL A 154 -7.32 4.74 8.69
C VAL A 154 -8.03 3.66 7.88
N LEU A 155 -7.69 3.56 6.60
CA LEU A 155 -8.23 2.56 5.68
C LEU A 155 -7.10 1.64 5.20
N ASN A 156 -7.46 0.39 4.91
CA ASN A 156 -6.53 -0.60 4.38
C ASN A 156 -6.95 -1.02 2.98
N ALA A 157 -6.03 -1.03 2.02
CA ALA A 157 -6.29 -1.37 0.62
C ALA A 157 -6.97 -2.74 0.45
N LYS A 158 -6.63 -3.72 1.31
CA LYS A 158 -7.25 -5.06 1.28
C LYS A 158 -8.76 -5.04 1.53
N ASP A 159 -9.25 -4.05 2.26
CA ASP A 159 -10.67 -3.91 2.58
C ASP A 159 -11.45 -3.24 1.43
N PHE A 160 -10.75 -2.91 0.33
CA PHE A 160 -11.30 -2.23 -0.85
C PHE A 160 -10.94 -2.94 -2.18
N GLY A 161 -10.74 -4.27 -2.13
CA GLY A 161 -10.60 -5.11 -3.31
C GLY A 161 -9.17 -5.27 -3.86
N ILE A 162 -8.17 -4.69 -3.20
CA ILE A 162 -6.77 -4.84 -3.59
C ILE A 162 -6.05 -5.79 -2.64
N PRO A 163 -5.45 -6.90 -3.11
CA PRO A 163 -4.79 -7.88 -2.25
C PRO A 163 -3.43 -7.37 -1.73
N GLN A 164 -3.43 -6.16 -1.14
CA GLN A 164 -2.28 -5.51 -0.53
C GLN A 164 -2.63 -5.01 0.88
N ASN A 165 -1.81 -5.37 1.85
CA ASN A 165 -1.91 -4.82 3.19
C ASN A 165 -1.23 -3.45 3.24
N ARG A 166 -2.00 -2.39 2.93
CA ARG A 166 -1.51 -1.00 2.91
C ARG A 166 -2.48 -0.11 3.67
N GLU A 167 -2.13 0.20 4.91
CA GLU A 167 -2.88 1.12 5.75
C GLU A 167 -2.41 2.56 5.54
N ARG A 168 -3.38 3.45 5.33
CA ARG A 168 -3.17 4.89 5.18
C ARG A 168 -4.22 5.66 5.96
N VAL A 169 -3.85 6.80 6.49
CA VAL A 169 -4.80 7.77 7.05
C VAL A 169 -5.31 8.65 5.92
N PHE A 170 -6.62 8.80 5.87
CA PHE A 170 -7.31 9.72 4.97
C PHE A 170 -8.04 10.76 5.80
N VAL A 171 -7.96 12.03 5.38
CA VAL A 171 -8.73 13.13 5.95
C VAL A 171 -9.59 13.71 4.84
N VAL A 172 -10.88 13.70 5.02
CA VAL A 172 -11.84 14.42 4.19
C VAL A 172 -12.29 15.64 4.97
N SER A 173 -12.12 16.81 4.36
CA SER A 173 -12.57 18.07 4.96
C SER A 173 -13.59 18.73 4.05
N VAL A 174 -14.75 19.06 4.58
CA VAL A 174 -15.84 19.69 3.83
C VAL A 174 -16.09 21.06 4.45
N ARG A 175 -16.25 22.08 3.62
CA ARG A 175 -16.58 23.43 4.12
C ARG A 175 -17.83 23.39 5.00
N LYS A 176 -17.81 24.08 6.15
CA LYS A 176 -18.88 24.02 7.17
C LYS A 176 -20.24 24.41 6.60
N ASP A 177 -20.30 25.44 5.75
CA ASP A 177 -21.53 25.87 5.07
C ASP A 177 -22.17 24.77 4.21
N ILE A 178 -21.35 23.93 3.57
CA ILE A 178 -21.80 22.81 2.74
C ILE A 178 -22.20 21.62 3.63
N ALA A 179 -21.40 21.32 4.66
CA ALA A 179 -21.66 20.22 5.57
C ALA A 179 -22.95 20.43 6.39
N GLU A 180 -23.26 21.67 6.76
CA GLU A 180 -24.51 22.04 7.45
C GLU A 180 -25.76 21.77 6.61
N ILE A 181 -25.66 21.96 5.29
CA ILE A 181 -26.79 21.75 4.36
C ILE A 181 -26.90 20.28 3.95
N LYS A 182 -25.78 19.64 3.60
CA LYS A 182 -25.75 18.30 3.00
C LYS A 182 -25.46 17.18 4.01
N GLY A 183 -25.15 17.52 5.26
CA GLY A 183 -24.87 16.57 6.34
C GLY A 183 -23.41 16.08 6.38
N ASP A 184 -23.14 15.23 7.33
CA ASP A 184 -21.78 14.75 7.63
C ASP A 184 -21.25 13.75 6.59
N PHE A 185 -19.95 13.82 6.29
CA PHE A 185 -19.29 12.80 5.49
C PHE A 185 -19.15 11.50 6.28
N VAL A 186 -19.38 10.38 5.59
CA VAL A 186 -19.20 9.04 6.15
C VAL A 186 -18.22 8.28 5.25
N PHE A 187 -17.11 7.81 5.84
CA PHE A 187 -16.17 6.97 5.13
C PHE A 187 -16.82 5.68 4.65
N PRO A 188 -16.36 5.13 3.50
CA PRO A 188 -16.82 3.83 3.04
C PRO A 188 -16.46 2.74 4.07
N GLU A 189 -17.33 1.74 4.14
CA GLU A 189 -17.01 0.51 4.87
C GLU A 189 -16.28 -0.46 3.95
N GLY A 190 -15.33 -1.18 4.54
CA GLY A 190 -14.60 -2.22 3.86
C GLY A 190 -15.48 -3.46 3.63
N PHE A 191 -15.06 -4.30 2.71
CA PHE A 191 -15.72 -5.56 2.38
C PHE A 191 -14.71 -6.72 2.33
N LYS A 192 -15.23 -7.94 2.33
CA LYS A 192 -14.37 -9.14 2.27
C LYS A 192 -13.63 -9.17 0.94
N LEU A 193 -12.32 -9.32 1.03
CA LEU A 193 -11.46 -9.44 -0.14
C LEU A 193 -11.70 -10.78 -0.85
N GLU A 194 -12.02 -10.74 -2.13
CA GLU A 194 -12.18 -11.93 -2.97
C GLU A 194 -10.91 -12.20 -3.79
N LYS A 195 -10.25 -11.14 -4.27
CA LYS A 195 -9.01 -11.24 -5.06
C LYS A 195 -7.83 -11.68 -4.19
N ARG A 196 -6.94 -12.46 -4.80
CA ARG A 196 -5.64 -12.85 -4.24
C ARG A 196 -4.50 -12.28 -5.07
N LEU A 197 -3.29 -12.31 -4.55
CA LEU A 197 -2.11 -11.83 -5.27
C LEU A 197 -1.98 -12.49 -6.65
N LYS A 198 -2.20 -13.80 -6.74
CA LYS A 198 -2.15 -14.56 -7.99
C LYS A 198 -3.04 -14.00 -9.11
N ASP A 199 -4.18 -13.40 -8.76
CA ASP A 199 -5.12 -12.83 -9.73
C ASP A 199 -4.59 -11.55 -10.40
N LEU A 200 -3.47 -11.01 -9.88
CA LEU A 200 -2.79 -9.84 -10.42
C LEU A 200 -1.46 -10.18 -11.09
N LEU A 201 -1.00 -11.43 -11.01
CA LEU A 201 0.27 -11.86 -11.61
C LEU A 201 0.18 -11.92 -13.13
N GLU A 202 1.32 -11.73 -13.79
CA GLU A 202 1.48 -11.87 -15.23
C GLU A 202 1.94 -13.29 -15.58
N ASP A 203 1.38 -13.85 -16.66
CA ASP A 203 1.87 -15.09 -17.23
C ASP A 203 3.12 -14.85 -18.09
N GLY A 204 4.01 -15.85 -18.14
CA GLY A 204 5.16 -15.83 -19.05
C GLY A 204 6.17 -14.70 -18.76
N VAL A 205 6.39 -14.41 -17.50
CA VAL A 205 7.31 -13.35 -17.06
C VAL A 205 8.73 -13.61 -17.51
N ALA A 206 9.42 -12.57 -18.01
CA ALA A 206 10.77 -12.69 -18.56
C ALA A 206 11.80 -13.14 -17.51
N GLU A 207 12.79 -13.93 -17.97
CA GLU A 207 13.77 -14.62 -17.12
C GLU A 207 14.56 -13.70 -16.17
N HIS A 208 14.76 -12.44 -16.52
CA HIS A 208 15.50 -11.50 -15.67
C HIS A 208 14.77 -11.10 -14.37
N TYR A 209 13.49 -11.41 -14.22
CA TYR A 209 12.77 -11.25 -12.97
C TYR A 209 13.05 -12.41 -12.00
N TYR A 210 13.43 -13.58 -12.51
CA TYR A 210 13.70 -14.75 -11.69
C TYR A 210 15.04 -14.63 -10.95
N LEU A 211 15.09 -15.22 -9.78
CA LEU A 211 16.31 -15.30 -8.99
C LEU A 211 17.20 -16.41 -9.56
N ASN A 212 18.51 -16.17 -9.58
CA ASN A 212 19.47 -17.17 -10.05
C ASN A 212 19.59 -18.36 -9.09
N GLN A 213 20.06 -19.51 -9.61
CA GLN A 213 20.21 -20.77 -8.88
C GLN A 213 20.99 -20.63 -7.57
N HIS A 214 22.07 -19.84 -7.57
CA HIS A 214 22.88 -19.62 -6.37
C HIS A 214 22.07 -18.92 -5.25
N THR A 215 21.22 -17.97 -5.62
CA THR A 215 20.32 -17.28 -4.68
C THR A 215 19.26 -18.23 -4.13
N LEU A 216 18.69 -19.08 -5.00
CA LEU A 216 17.72 -20.10 -4.59
C LEU A 216 18.34 -21.13 -3.65
N GLU A 217 19.58 -21.60 -3.93
CA GLU A 217 20.30 -22.52 -3.05
C GLU A 217 20.60 -21.90 -1.68
N LYS A 218 20.91 -20.61 -1.61
CA LYS A 218 21.05 -19.90 -0.34
C LYS A 218 19.73 -19.85 0.44
N ILE A 219 18.61 -19.63 -0.25
CA ILE A 219 17.28 -19.67 0.35
C ILE A 219 16.99 -21.08 0.89
N ALA A 220 17.20 -22.11 0.07
CA ALA A 220 16.96 -23.51 0.43
C ALA A 220 17.84 -23.98 1.61
N LYS A 221 19.06 -23.44 1.74
CA LYS A 221 19.99 -23.75 2.83
C LYS A 221 19.76 -22.90 4.08
N SER A 222 19.03 -21.78 3.98
CA SER A 222 18.63 -21.00 5.17
C SER A 222 17.63 -21.84 5.96
N LYS A 223 17.97 -22.15 7.22
CA LYS A 223 17.16 -23.04 8.07
C LYS A 223 15.78 -22.43 8.29
N PHE A 224 14.82 -22.82 7.47
CA PHE A 224 13.39 -22.51 7.64
C PHE A 224 12.79 -23.05 8.94
N HIS A 225 13.50 -23.94 9.64
CA HIS A 225 13.06 -24.65 10.84
C HIS A 225 13.63 -24.09 12.15
N SER A 226 14.23 -22.93 12.18
CA SER A 226 14.64 -22.34 13.45
C SER A 226 13.52 -21.45 14.00
N GLU A 227 12.78 -21.96 14.92
CA GLU A 227 12.08 -21.44 16.12
C GLU A 227 11.93 -19.90 16.33
N ARG A 228 11.97 -19.08 15.28
CA ARG A 228 11.56 -17.69 15.35
C ARG A 228 10.23 -17.52 14.64
N ASP A 229 9.25 -18.30 15.08
CA ASP A 229 7.85 -18.11 14.79
C ASP A 229 7.41 -16.72 15.25
N ARG A 230 7.66 -15.71 14.43
CA ARG A 230 6.87 -14.49 14.50
C ARG A 230 5.56 -14.71 13.74
N ILE A 231 4.81 -15.69 14.19
CA ILE A 231 3.40 -15.84 13.82
C ILE A 231 2.70 -14.62 14.41
N VAL A 232 2.29 -13.72 13.53
CA VAL A 232 1.36 -12.67 13.93
C VAL A 232 0.03 -13.36 14.26
N LYS A 233 -0.27 -13.47 15.53
CA LYS A 233 -1.56 -13.99 16.01
C LYS A 233 -2.60 -12.90 15.81
N GLY A 234 -3.48 -13.07 14.81
CA GLY A 234 -4.63 -12.18 14.57
C GLY A 234 -4.84 -11.85 13.10
N ASP A 235 -6.06 -11.48 12.76
CA ASP A 235 -6.56 -11.25 11.39
C ASP A 235 -5.96 -10.04 10.66
N VAL A 236 -4.97 -9.37 11.23
CA VAL A 236 -4.39 -8.16 10.66
C VAL A 236 -2.87 -8.22 10.70
N CYS A 237 -2.24 -8.30 9.53
CA CYS A 237 -0.81 -8.11 9.40
C CYS A 237 -0.45 -6.65 9.64
N GLN A 238 0.60 -6.43 10.42
CA GLN A 238 1.12 -5.09 10.66
C GLN A 238 1.66 -4.47 9.36
N THR A 239 1.48 -3.15 9.22
CA THR A 239 2.08 -2.36 8.15
C THR A 239 3.58 -2.62 8.09
N LEU A 240 4.06 -3.04 6.93
CA LEU A 240 5.49 -3.12 6.68
C LEU A 240 6.08 -1.72 6.69
N ARG A 241 6.99 -1.49 7.62
CA ARG A 241 7.75 -0.25 7.74
C ARG A 241 8.87 -0.27 6.71
N ALA A 242 9.25 0.87 6.18
CA ALA A 242 10.43 0.98 5.30
C ALA A 242 11.75 0.50 5.96
N ARG A 243 11.74 0.16 7.25
CA ARG A 243 12.83 -0.46 8.02
C ARG A 243 12.57 -1.90 8.47
N ASP A 244 11.41 -2.48 8.20
CA ASP A 244 11.17 -3.91 8.43
C ASP A 244 11.86 -4.69 7.31
N TYR A 245 13.12 -4.43 7.21
CA TYR A 245 14.08 -4.92 6.25
C TYR A 245 14.37 -6.42 6.37
N LYS A 246 13.74 -7.13 7.33
CA LYS A 246 14.22 -8.46 7.69
C LYS A 246 13.31 -9.61 7.33
N ASP A 247 12.01 -9.39 7.13
CA ASP A 247 11.10 -10.50 7.00
C ASP A 247 10.02 -10.30 5.94
N PRO A 248 9.94 -11.13 4.90
CA PRO A 248 8.84 -11.14 3.94
C PRO A 248 7.55 -11.66 4.56
N VAL A 249 6.45 -11.22 3.99
CA VAL A 249 5.11 -11.51 4.48
C VAL A 249 4.39 -12.38 3.48
N CYS A 250 3.83 -13.50 3.92
CA CYS A 250 3.05 -14.43 3.11
C CYS A 250 1.66 -14.62 3.69
N VAL A 251 0.72 -14.96 2.84
CA VAL A 251 -0.65 -15.28 3.22
C VAL A 251 -0.95 -16.70 2.78
N LYS A 252 -1.49 -17.50 3.70
CA LYS A 252 -2.15 -18.76 3.36
C LYS A 252 -3.65 -18.57 3.30
N GLU A 253 -4.30 -19.21 2.35
CA GLU A 253 -5.75 -19.35 2.38
C GLU A 253 -6.17 -20.24 3.54
N PRO A 254 -7.43 -20.12 4.05
CA PRO A 254 -7.94 -21.03 5.06
C PRO A 254 -7.82 -22.46 4.56
N MET A 255 -7.07 -23.29 5.27
CA MET A 255 -6.91 -24.69 4.96
C MET A 255 -7.60 -25.51 6.04
N GLY A 256 -8.28 -26.59 5.64
CA GLY A 256 -8.72 -27.59 6.56
C GLY A 256 -7.48 -28.26 7.19
N ALA A 257 -7.48 -28.38 8.51
CA ALA A 257 -6.42 -29.07 9.22
C ALA A 257 -7.01 -30.15 10.13
N ALA A 258 -6.25 -31.19 10.35
CA ALA A 258 -6.58 -32.22 11.36
C ALA A 258 -5.36 -32.51 12.22
N SER A 259 -5.53 -32.52 13.52
CA SER A 259 -4.50 -33.02 14.42
C SER A 259 -4.70 -34.52 14.57
N ARG A 260 -3.76 -35.35 14.13
CA ARG A 260 -3.86 -36.79 14.16
C ARG A 260 -2.66 -37.41 14.88
N GLY A 261 -2.96 -38.40 15.74
CA GLY A 261 -1.93 -39.25 16.31
C GLY A 261 -1.27 -40.12 15.25
N ARG A 262 0.05 -40.03 15.09
CA ARG A 262 0.86 -40.90 14.25
C ARG A 262 1.77 -41.76 15.13
N TYR A 263 1.92 -43.01 14.75
CA TYR A 263 2.89 -43.88 15.42
C TYR A 263 4.29 -43.52 14.92
N VAL A 264 5.15 -43.14 15.84
CA VAL A 264 6.56 -42.90 15.60
C VAL A 264 7.34 -43.98 16.35
N THR A 265 8.21 -44.69 15.63
CA THR A 265 9.07 -45.73 16.23
C THR A 265 10.49 -45.19 16.28
N ASP A 266 11.04 -45.07 17.48
CA ASP A 266 12.40 -44.62 17.71
C ASP A 266 13.43 -45.68 17.32
N GLU A 267 14.72 -45.32 17.26
CA GLU A 267 15.82 -46.21 16.86
C GLU A 267 15.96 -47.46 17.78
N ASP A 268 15.45 -47.35 19.00
CA ASP A 268 15.40 -48.47 19.97
C ASP A 268 14.21 -49.41 19.77
N GLY A 269 13.33 -49.14 18.81
CA GLY A 269 12.13 -49.92 18.51
C GLY A 269 10.91 -49.57 19.37
N THR A 270 11.00 -48.54 20.21
CA THR A 270 9.86 -48.07 21.01
C THR A 270 8.90 -47.27 20.13
N THR A 271 7.64 -47.67 20.09
CA THR A 271 6.60 -46.97 19.31
C THR A 271 5.77 -46.07 20.22
N THR A 272 5.81 -44.78 19.94
CA THR A 272 5.00 -43.75 20.64
C THR A 272 4.01 -43.13 19.64
N THR A 273 2.97 -42.47 20.18
CA THR A 273 1.97 -41.74 19.36
C THR A 273 2.22 -40.26 19.50
N GLU A 274 2.65 -39.64 18.41
CA GLU A 274 2.80 -38.18 18.33
C GLU A 274 1.61 -37.55 17.61
N GLN A 275 1.17 -36.38 18.10
CA GLN A 275 0.14 -35.58 17.44
C GLN A 275 0.76 -34.78 16.34
N GLN A 276 0.39 -35.07 15.08
CA GLN A 276 0.85 -34.32 13.91
C GLN A 276 -0.29 -33.52 13.30
N LEU A 277 -0.01 -32.28 12.93
CA LEU A 277 -0.93 -31.40 12.23
C LEU A 277 -0.90 -31.71 10.74
N GLU A 278 -1.99 -32.23 10.20
CA GLU A 278 -2.16 -32.47 8.77
C GLU A 278 -2.96 -31.30 8.15
N LEU A 279 -2.38 -30.61 7.17
CA LEU A 279 -2.99 -29.51 6.45
C LEU A 279 -3.59 -30.02 5.13
N ASN A 280 -4.77 -29.52 4.77
CA ASN A 280 -5.38 -29.77 3.46
C ASN A 280 -5.31 -28.50 2.62
N GLY A 281 -4.52 -28.50 1.56
CA GLY A 281 -4.26 -27.35 0.67
C GLY A 281 -5.45 -26.96 -0.24
N SER A 282 -6.47 -27.79 -0.33
CA SER A 282 -7.68 -27.48 -1.07
C SER A 282 -8.72 -26.89 -0.13
N ALA A 283 -9.11 -25.68 -0.14
CA ALA A 283 -10.06 -24.98 0.73
C ALA A 283 -11.35 -25.77 1.16
N VAL A 284 -11.21 -27.07 1.38
CA VAL A 284 -12.23 -28.04 1.85
C VAL A 284 -11.79 -28.64 3.17
N SER A 285 -12.74 -28.90 4.05
CA SER A 285 -12.45 -29.54 5.31
C SER A 285 -11.93 -30.98 5.11
N ASN A 286 -11.00 -31.42 5.95
CA ASN A 286 -10.64 -32.82 6.06
C ASN A 286 -11.86 -33.65 6.48
N THR A 287 -11.85 -34.97 6.17
CA THR A 287 -12.91 -35.88 6.59
C THR A 287 -13.16 -35.74 8.09
N ILE A 288 -14.39 -35.40 8.47
CA ILE A 288 -14.80 -35.29 9.87
C ILE A 288 -14.77 -36.70 10.43
N THR A 289 -13.92 -36.94 11.45
CA THR A 289 -13.86 -38.19 12.19
C THR A 289 -14.84 -38.12 13.37
N THR A 290 -15.05 -39.24 14.04
CA THR A 290 -15.88 -39.30 15.25
C THR A 290 -15.33 -38.46 16.41
N VAL A 291 -14.10 -37.95 16.29
CA VAL A 291 -13.45 -37.05 17.25
C VAL A 291 -13.45 -35.65 16.69
N ALA A 292 -14.56 -34.93 16.87
CA ALA A 292 -14.78 -33.60 16.32
C ALA A 292 -13.70 -32.56 16.71
N LYS A 293 -13.03 -32.73 17.84
CA LYS A 293 -11.91 -31.86 18.28
C LYS A 293 -10.65 -31.95 17.42
N ASP A 294 -10.55 -32.96 16.57
CA ASP A 294 -9.39 -33.17 15.69
C ASP A 294 -9.55 -32.39 14.38
N ALA A 295 -10.74 -31.84 14.08
CA ALA A 295 -10.97 -31.01 12.91
C ALA A 295 -10.71 -29.55 13.26
N LEU A 296 -9.76 -28.94 12.54
CA LEU A 296 -9.31 -27.57 12.72
C LEU A 296 -9.50 -26.78 11.44
N VAL A 297 -9.79 -25.49 11.55
CA VAL A 297 -9.72 -24.53 10.45
C VAL A 297 -8.52 -23.63 10.73
N VAL A 298 -7.59 -23.61 9.80
CA VAL A 298 -6.45 -22.68 9.84
C VAL A 298 -6.81 -21.49 8.97
N GLU A 299 -7.01 -20.35 9.61
CA GLU A 299 -7.28 -19.11 8.89
C GLU A 299 -5.99 -18.56 8.24
N PRO A 300 -6.11 -17.86 7.09
CA PRO A 300 -4.95 -17.29 6.42
C PRO A 300 -4.27 -16.28 7.33
N LYS A 301 -3.00 -16.51 7.57
CA LYS A 301 -2.11 -15.55 8.24
C LYS A 301 -1.12 -15.02 7.23
N VAL A 302 -0.70 -13.79 7.44
CA VAL A 302 0.43 -13.23 6.69
C VAL A 302 1.68 -13.94 7.14
N GLU A 303 2.29 -14.72 6.26
CA GLU A 303 3.44 -15.57 6.56
C GLU A 303 4.58 -15.32 5.59
N GLN A 304 5.77 -15.16 6.14
CA GLN A 304 7.00 -15.09 5.39
C GLN A 304 7.43 -16.49 4.97
N ILE A 305 7.66 -16.71 3.66
CA ILE A 305 8.19 -17.99 3.17
C ILE A 305 9.71 -17.99 3.15
N ALA A 306 10.38 -16.89 2.79
CA ALA A 306 11.83 -16.84 2.74
C ALA A 306 12.44 -15.44 2.76
N ASN A 307 13.72 -15.36 3.16
CA ASN A 307 14.58 -14.22 2.91
C ASN A 307 15.97 -14.69 2.46
N TYR A 308 16.32 -14.47 1.21
CA TYR A 308 17.58 -14.95 0.62
C TYR A 308 18.82 -14.14 0.99
N LEU A 309 18.67 -13.06 1.76
CA LEU A 309 19.79 -12.23 2.23
C LEU A 309 20.25 -12.58 3.65
N GLU A 310 19.65 -13.56 4.31
CA GLU A 310 20.11 -14.03 5.61
C GLU A 310 21.31 -14.97 5.44
N GLY A 311 22.49 -14.53 5.91
CA GLY A 311 23.73 -15.31 5.90
C GLY A 311 24.92 -14.53 6.44
N GLU A 312 25.93 -15.24 6.95
CA GLU A 312 27.19 -14.65 7.43
C GLU A 312 27.92 -13.97 6.27
N GLY A 313 28.27 -12.70 6.45
CA GLY A 313 29.15 -11.96 5.54
C GLY A 313 28.46 -10.94 4.64
N ASN A 314 27.17 -10.73 4.71
CA ASN A 314 26.52 -9.67 3.95
C ASN A 314 26.73 -8.30 4.58
N TYR A 315 27.49 -7.44 3.91
CA TYR A 315 27.75 -6.04 4.27
C TYR A 315 26.48 -5.17 4.36
N TRP A 316 25.39 -5.62 3.77
CA TRP A 316 24.10 -4.95 3.77
C TRP A 316 23.13 -5.65 4.73
N LYS A 317 23.22 -5.29 5.99
CA LYS A 317 22.24 -5.71 7.03
C LYS A 317 20.86 -5.10 6.80
N ASN A 318 20.37 -5.14 5.56
CA ASN A 318 19.06 -4.61 5.21
C ASN A 318 18.13 -5.73 4.72
N PRO A 319 17.35 -6.31 5.60
CA PRO A 319 16.58 -7.51 5.34
C PRO A 319 15.25 -7.28 4.58
N ASN A 320 14.93 -6.06 4.14
CA ASN A 320 13.84 -5.82 3.17
C ASN A 320 14.21 -6.32 1.76
N ASN A 321 15.48 -6.53 1.49
CA ASN A 321 15.94 -6.76 0.14
C ASN A 321 15.83 -8.22 -0.34
N GLY A 322 15.39 -9.13 0.51
CA GLY A 322 15.36 -10.55 0.18
C GLY A 322 13.99 -11.23 0.28
N ARG A 323 12.93 -10.48 0.39
CA ARG A 323 11.60 -11.00 0.72
C ARG A 323 10.94 -11.76 -0.43
N ILE A 324 10.32 -12.87 -0.09
CA ILE A 324 9.60 -13.76 -1.00
C ILE A 324 8.19 -13.99 -0.44
N TYR A 325 7.19 -13.91 -1.30
CA TYR A 325 5.78 -14.01 -0.94
C TYR A 325 5.11 -15.17 -1.66
N SER A 326 4.10 -15.76 -1.05
CA SER A 326 3.22 -16.72 -1.70
C SER A 326 2.31 -16.01 -2.72
N GLY A 327 2.11 -16.61 -3.90
CA GLY A 327 1.17 -16.13 -4.91
C GLY A 327 -0.29 -16.24 -4.45
N GLU A 328 -0.59 -17.09 -3.48
CA GLU A 328 -1.93 -17.31 -2.92
C GLU A 328 -2.36 -16.25 -1.90
N GLY A 329 -1.46 -15.35 -1.52
CA GLY A 329 -1.65 -14.43 -0.39
C GLY A 329 -1.92 -12.98 -0.75
N LEU A 330 -1.84 -12.13 0.28
CA LEU A 330 -1.85 -10.67 0.16
C LEU A 330 -0.46 -10.15 -0.19
N ALA A 331 -0.38 -9.15 -1.06
CA ALA A 331 0.87 -8.45 -1.30
C ALA A 331 1.21 -7.53 -0.11
N PRO A 332 2.51 -7.30 0.16
CA PRO A 332 2.94 -6.31 1.12
C PRO A 332 2.65 -4.89 0.63
N THR A 333 2.74 -3.91 1.52
CA THR A 333 2.75 -2.50 1.13
C THR A 333 3.94 -2.23 0.20
N LEU A 334 3.66 -1.73 -1.00
CA LEU A 334 4.70 -1.25 -1.91
C LEU A 334 5.34 0.01 -1.33
N ASN A 335 6.66 0.05 -1.31
CA ASN A 335 7.45 1.21 -0.96
C ASN A 335 8.10 1.81 -2.22
N CYS A 336 8.84 2.90 -2.08
CA CYS A 336 9.47 3.60 -3.21
C CYS A 336 10.50 2.78 -4.00
N MET A 337 10.84 1.57 -3.55
CA MET A 337 11.72 0.59 -4.23
C MET A 337 13.00 1.18 -4.85
N GLU A 338 13.56 2.22 -4.25
CA GLU A 338 14.78 2.87 -4.71
C GLU A 338 15.98 1.93 -4.56
N GLY A 339 16.32 1.21 -5.61
CA GLY A 339 17.51 0.36 -5.72
C GLY A 339 17.57 -0.81 -4.70
N GLY A 340 18.69 -1.51 -4.67
CA GLY A 340 19.03 -2.45 -3.60
C GLY A 340 18.16 -3.70 -3.50
N ASN A 341 17.56 -4.17 -4.60
CA ASN A 341 16.83 -5.45 -4.64
C ASN A 341 15.58 -5.50 -3.73
N ARG A 342 14.87 -4.38 -3.61
CA ARG A 342 13.70 -4.18 -2.70
C ARG A 342 12.37 -4.59 -3.30
N GLN A 343 12.35 -5.06 -4.56
CA GLN A 343 11.11 -5.49 -5.21
C GLN A 343 10.53 -6.71 -4.49
N PRO A 344 9.21 -6.78 -4.28
CA PRO A 344 8.54 -7.98 -3.81
C PRO A 344 8.83 -9.17 -4.73
N LYS A 345 8.93 -10.35 -4.15
CA LYS A 345 9.19 -11.60 -4.87
C LYS A 345 8.08 -12.58 -4.56
N VAL A 346 7.73 -13.40 -5.52
CA VAL A 346 6.70 -14.43 -5.40
C VAL A 346 7.32 -15.81 -5.70
N VAL A 347 6.71 -16.86 -5.16
CA VAL A 347 7.01 -18.25 -5.50
C VAL A 347 6.01 -18.71 -6.55
N GLU A 348 6.52 -19.29 -7.63
CA GLU A 348 5.73 -20.01 -8.61
C GLU A 348 6.11 -21.50 -8.53
N GLY A 349 5.13 -22.37 -8.32
CA GLY A 349 5.32 -23.82 -8.19
C GLY A 349 4.80 -24.39 -6.85
N ASP A 350 5.17 -25.62 -6.53
CA ASP A 350 4.75 -26.29 -5.30
C ASP A 350 5.38 -25.62 -4.06
N GLU A 351 4.54 -25.22 -3.11
CA GLU A 351 4.96 -24.57 -1.87
C GLU A 351 5.72 -25.50 -0.90
N ASN A 352 5.70 -26.82 -1.13
CA ASN A 352 6.36 -27.80 -0.28
C ASN A 352 7.86 -27.93 -0.49
N PHE A 353 8.45 -27.19 -1.45
CA PHE A 353 9.89 -27.20 -1.77
C PHE A 353 10.49 -28.56 -2.14
N GLU A 354 9.66 -29.58 -2.41
CA GLU A 354 10.12 -30.90 -2.86
C GLU A 354 10.51 -30.94 -4.34
N GLU A 355 9.96 -30.01 -5.14
CA GLU A 355 10.35 -29.75 -6.53
C GLU A 355 11.13 -28.42 -6.63
N PRO A 356 11.97 -28.22 -7.64
CA PRO A 356 12.71 -26.99 -7.81
C PRO A 356 11.74 -25.83 -8.08
N PHE A 357 11.43 -25.06 -7.03
CA PHE A 357 10.56 -23.89 -7.12
C PHE A 357 11.28 -22.72 -7.80
N ARG A 358 10.53 -21.92 -8.52
CA ARG A 358 11.02 -20.68 -9.12
C ARG A 358 10.57 -19.49 -8.26
N VAL A 359 11.49 -18.61 -7.99
CA VAL A 359 11.24 -17.38 -7.23
C VAL A 359 11.55 -16.19 -8.11
N ARG A 360 10.62 -15.27 -8.23
CA ARG A 360 10.81 -14.06 -9.00
C ARG A 360 10.36 -12.80 -8.25
N LYS A 361 10.79 -11.68 -8.74
CA LYS A 361 10.30 -10.37 -8.33
C LYS A 361 8.93 -10.13 -8.98
N LEU A 362 8.06 -9.40 -8.30
CA LEU A 362 6.91 -8.82 -8.98
C LEU A 362 7.40 -7.88 -10.09
N THR A 363 6.70 -7.90 -11.21
CA THR A 363 6.94 -6.96 -12.30
C THR A 363 6.45 -5.55 -11.93
N GLU A 364 6.91 -4.54 -12.65
CA GLU A 364 6.38 -3.19 -12.49
C GLU A 364 4.88 -3.13 -12.76
N ARG A 365 4.35 -3.92 -13.72
CA ARG A 365 2.92 -4.01 -14.02
C ARG A 365 2.13 -4.59 -12.85
N GLU A 366 2.60 -5.67 -12.27
CA GLU A 366 1.99 -6.29 -11.09
C GLU A 366 1.95 -5.32 -9.90
N CYS A 367 3.03 -4.55 -9.69
CA CYS A 367 3.06 -3.51 -8.67
C CYS A 367 2.05 -2.38 -8.93
N TRP A 368 1.84 -1.98 -10.19
CA TRP A 368 0.85 -0.98 -10.55
C TRP A 368 -0.59 -1.53 -10.40
N ARG A 369 -0.83 -2.80 -10.76
CA ARG A 369 -2.11 -3.49 -10.50
C ARG A 369 -2.42 -3.53 -9.00
N LEU A 370 -1.41 -3.75 -8.14
CA LEU A 370 -1.54 -3.67 -6.69
C LEU A 370 -1.82 -2.26 -6.15
N MET A 371 -1.66 -1.23 -6.98
CA MET A 371 -2.08 0.14 -6.67
C MET A 371 -3.41 0.50 -7.32
N GLY A 372 -4.05 -0.44 -8.04
CA GLY A 372 -5.36 -0.26 -8.67
C GLY A 372 -5.32 0.44 -10.03
N PHE A 373 -4.12 0.63 -10.62
CA PHE A 373 -3.99 1.18 -11.97
C PHE A 373 -4.33 0.13 -13.03
N SER A 374 -4.87 0.58 -14.14
CA SER A 374 -5.16 -0.28 -15.30
C SER A 374 -3.88 -0.64 -16.06
N ASP A 375 -3.92 -1.75 -16.80
CA ASP A 375 -2.84 -2.16 -17.69
C ASP A 375 -2.58 -1.12 -18.80
N GLU A 376 -3.62 -0.46 -19.27
CA GLU A 376 -3.52 0.62 -20.25
C GLU A 376 -2.65 1.79 -19.71
N ALA A 377 -2.84 2.19 -18.44
CA ALA A 377 -2.02 3.21 -17.82
C ALA A 377 -0.55 2.78 -17.76
N VAL A 378 -0.30 1.51 -17.43
CA VAL A 378 1.05 0.94 -17.41
C VAL A 378 1.69 0.97 -18.79
N ASP A 379 0.94 0.61 -19.83
CA ASP A 379 1.43 0.61 -21.22
C ASP A 379 1.79 2.01 -21.70
N LYS A 380 0.93 3.01 -21.45
CA LYS A 380 1.20 4.42 -21.75
C LYS A 380 2.50 4.91 -21.10
N VAL A 381 2.74 4.52 -19.85
CA VAL A 381 3.96 4.91 -19.10
C VAL A 381 5.21 4.21 -19.67
N LYS A 382 5.10 2.95 -20.06
CA LYS A 382 6.18 2.22 -20.75
C LYS A 382 6.49 2.83 -22.12
N GLU A 383 5.49 3.14 -22.92
CA GLU A 383 5.62 3.80 -24.22
C GLU A 383 6.24 5.19 -24.09
N ALA A 384 5.95 5.92 -23.02
CA ALA A 384 6.62 7.16 -22.69
C ALA A 384 8.11 6.98 -22.31
N GLY A 385 8.63 5.75 -22.26
CA GLY A 385 10.04 5.46 -21.98
C GLY A 385 10.44 5.66 -20.52
N ILE A 386 9.52 5.47 -19.58
CA ILE A 386 9.83 5.44 -18.14
C ILE A 386 10.52 4.14 -17.81
N SER A 387 11.64 4.20 -17.12
CA SER A 387 12.38 3.01 -16.73
C SER A 387 11.64 2.19 -15.67
N ARG A 388 11.88 0.87 -15.66
CA ARG A 388 11.30 -0.05 -14.66
C ARG A 388 11.52 0.42 -13.23
N SER A 389 12.72 0.89 -12.90
CA SER A 389 13.03 1.38 -11.54
C SER A 389 12.17 2.58 -11.14
N GLN A 390 11.90 3.49 -12.07
CA GLN A 390 11.01 4.61 -11.83
C GLN A 390 9.56 4.15 -11.68
N MET A 391 9.11 3.18 -12.48
CA MET A 391 7.76 2.62 -12.35
C MET A 391 7.53 1.95 -10.99
N TYR A 392 8.51 1.20 -10.47
CA TYR A 392 8.45 0.65 -9.10
C TYR A 392 8.37 1.76 -8.04
N LYS A 393 9.18 2.81 -8.18
CA LYS A 393 9.15 3.98 -7.29
C LYS A 393 7.79 4.66 -7.31
N GLN A 394 7.23 4.87 -8.48
CA GLN A 394 5.92 5.49 -8.68
C GLN A 394 4.80 4.66 -8.06
N ALA A 395 4.79 3.33 -8.26
CA ALA A 395 3.83 2.44 -7.61
C ALA A 395 3.92 2.55 -6.07
N GLY A 396 5.13 2.53 -5.50
CA GLY A 396 5.31 2.64 -4.05
C GLY A 396 4.85 3.97 -3.45
N ASN A 397 5.03 5.07 -4.19
CA ASN A 397 4.65 6.42 -3.75
C ASN A 397 3.16 6.72 -3.97
N SER A 398 2.48 5.99 -4.84
CA SER A 398 1.11 6.30 -5.21
C SER A 398 0.10 6.00 -4.10
N ILE A 399 -1.08 6.60 -4.21
CA ILE A 399 -2.28 6.25 -3.45
C ILE A 399 -2.97 5.09 -4.18
N VAL A 400 -3.64 4.20 -3.44
CA VAL A 400 -4.40 3.11 -4.04
C VAL A 400 -5.68 3.65 -4.67
N VAL A 401 -5.82 3.47 -5.99
CA VAL A 401 -6.94 3.99 -6.79
C VAL A 401 -8.28 3.49 -6.27
N ASP A 402 -8.39 2.21 -5.90
CA ASP A 402 -9.64 1.62 -5.41
C ASP A 402 -10.09 2.23 -4.07
N VAL A 403 -9.18 2.58 -3.17
CA VAL A 403 -9.54 3.27 -1.92
C VAL A 403 -10.11 4.65 -2.24
N LEU A 404 -9.46 5.40 -3.14
CA LEU A 404 -9.95 6.71 -3.60
C LEU A 404 -11.31 6.60 -4.29
N TYR A 405 -11.50 5.56 -5.13
CA TYR A 405 -12.79 5.28 -5.78
C TYR A 405 -13.95 5.24 -4.77
N TYR A 406 -13.80 4.47 -3.69
CA TYR A 406 -14.86 4.35 -2.69
C TYR A 406 -15.03 5.62 -1.84
N ILE A 407 -13.93 6.34 -1.54
CA ILE A 407 -14.01 7.64 -0.86
C ILE A 407 -14.74 8.65 -1.74
N PHE A 408 -14.34 8.80 -3.02
CA PHE A 408 -14.96 9.74 -3.95
C PHE A 408 -16.41 9.40 -4.24
N ARG A 409 -16.75 8.11 -4.37
CA ARG A 409 -18.14 7.69 -4.52
C ARG A 409 -19.02 8.24 -3.40
N ASN A 410 -18.60 8.08 -2.14
CA ASN A 410 -19.36 8.58 -1.00
C ASN A 410 -19.33 10.12 -0.93
N LEU A 411 -18.19 10.74 -1.21
CA LEU A 411 -18.02 12.18 -1.17
C LEU A 411 -18.88 12.88 -2.22
N LEU A 412 -18.78 12.45 -3.48
CA LEU A 412 -19.47 13.11 -4.59
C LEU A 412 -20.98 12.80 -4.61
N THR A 413 -21.40 11.61 -4.18
CA THR A 413 -22.84 11.31 -4.03
C THR A 413 -23.50 12.26 -3.04
N ARG A 414 -22.77 12.74 -2.03
CA ARG A 414 -23.32 13.62 -1.00
C ARG A 414 -23.18 15.11 -1.34
N TYR A 415 -22.06 15.52 -1.92
CA TYR A 415 -21.66 16.93 -1.97
C TYR A 415 -21.62 17.53 -3.39
N ASN A 416 -21.72 16.71 -4.43
CA ASN A 416 -21.80 17.18 -5.81
C ASN A 416 -23.23 17.52 -6.28
#